data_c46379d39968188f71c2fb056e3b5124
#
_entry.id   c46379d39968188f71c2fb056e3b5124
#
_cell.length_a   1.000
_cell.length_b   1.000
_cell.length_c   1.000
_cell.angle_alpha   90.00
_cell.angle_beta   90.00
_cell.angle_gamma   90.00
#
_symmetry.space_group_name_H-M   'P 1'
#
loop_
_entity.id
_entity.type
_entity.pdbx_description
1 polymer ?
#
loop_
_entity_poly.entity_id
_entity_poly.type
_entity_poly.pdbx_seq_one_letter_code
_entity_poly.pdbx_strand_id
1 'polypeptide(L)'
;MDSNNRNGGNKKNNRNLRSVLSLIGWALVLTLVFNYILAMTSGGKSFEITYSQMMNLVQEDQIKKIELKDGVLYATPVDGYTYTQESSNKNQQPRTYTQSEKNPITLYTTYLTDTRLLPLLDEHGVEYSSPVKSSWSVLGDILVMYILPMLLTMGLIVLVMRIVSKNGGGIGGIGNVGKSNAKVYMEKSTGVTFRDV
;
A
#
# COMPACT_ATOMS: atom_id res chain seq x y z
N MET A 1 -44.55 15.24 45.04
CA MET A 1 -43.12 14.79 45.04
C MET A 1 -42.92 13.85 43.88
N ASP A 2 -42.55 14.40 42.74
CA ASP A 2 -42.27 13.62 41.54
C ASP A 2 -40.81 13.79 41.18
N SER A 3 -40.04 12.74 41.45
CA SER A 3 -38.63 12.66 41.06
C SER A 3 -38.50 12.02 39.68
N ASN A 4 -38.52 12.85 38.64
CA ASN A 4 -38.34 12.43 37.25
C ASN A 4 -36.83 12.28 36.95
N ASN A 5 -36.29 11.09 37.16
CA ASN A 5 -34.93 10.72 36.87
C ASN A 5 -34.71 10.55 35.35
N ARG A 6 -34.26 11.59 34.69
CA ARG A 6 -33.87 11.57 33.25
C ARG A 6 -32.47 11.01 33.08
N ASN A 7 -32.35 9.68 33.04
CA ASN A 7 -31.13 9.00 32.65
C ASN A 7 -31.07 8.86 31.12
N GLY A 8 -30.77 9.94 30.39
CA GLY A 8 -30.75 10.01 28.92
C GLY A 8 -29.36 10.20 28.28
N GLY A 9 -28.26 10.20 29.06
CA GLY A 9 -26.96 10.67 28.58
C GLY A 9 -26.04 9.66 27.89
N ASN A 10 -26.28 8.35 27.98
CA ASN A 10 -25.21 7.38 27.66
C ASN A 10 -25.37 6.61 26.35
N LYS A 11 -26.48 6.76 25.63
CA LYS A 11 -26.69 6.03 24.35
C LYS A 11 -26.02 6.66 23.12
N LYS A 12 -25.73 7.96 23.14
CA LYS A 12 -25.14 8.67 22.01
C LYS A 12 -23.63 8.40 21.87
N ASN A 13 -22.88 8.28 22.97
CA ASN A 13 -21.44 8.04 22.95
C ASN A 13 -21.07 6.66 22.42
N ASN A 14 -21.85 5.62 22.71
CA ASN A 14 -21.57 4.26 22.26
C ASN A 14 -21.76 4.06 20.74
N ARG A 15 -22.59 4.88 20.09
CA ARG A 15 -22.79 4.80 18.62
C ARG A 15 -21.57 5.34 17.87
N ASN A 16 -21.01 6.45 18.32
CA ASN A 16 -19.83 7.04 17.70
C ASN A 16 -18.60 6.16 17.92
N LEU A 17 -18.44 5.56 19.09
CA LEU A 17 -17.36 4.63 19.40
C LEU A 17 -17.41 3.39 18.50
N ARG A 18 -18.59 2.80 18.29
CA ARG A 18 -18.79 1.65 17.40
C ARG A 18 -18.45 1.99 15.94
N SER A 19 -18.78 3.19 15.47
CA SER A 19 -18.44 3.64 14.11
C SER A 19 -16.94 3.85 13.93
N VAL A 20 -16.27 4.42 14.92
CA VAL A 20 -14.81 4.59 14.93
C VAL A 20 -14.12 3.22 14.99
N LEU A 21 -14.55 2.32 15.84
CA LEU A 21 -14.02 0.95 15.92
C LEU A 21 -14.21 0.17 14.62
N SER A 22 -15.36 0.36 13.95
CA SER A 22 -15.59 -0.24 12.63
C SER A 22 -14.65 0.31 11.57
N LEU A 23 -14.36 1.61 11.56
CA LEU A 23 -13.38 2.24 10.65
C LEU A 23 -11.97 1.69 10.88
N ILE A 24 -11.55 1.61 12.14
CA ILE A 24 -10.24 1.04 12.51
C ILE A 24 -10.17 -0.43 12.08
N GLY A 25 -11.23 -1.19 12.32
CA GLY A 25 -11.32 -2.60 11.90
C GLY A 25 -11.17 -2.77 10.40
N TRP A 26 -11.87 -1.96 9.60
CA TRP A 26 -11.73 -1.99 8.14
C TRP A 26 -10.34 -1.55 7.64
N ALA A 27 -9.75 -0.53 8.26
CA ALA A 27 -8.39 -0.10 7.95
C ALA A 27 -7.37 -1.22 8.23
N LEU A 28 -7.51 -1.93 9.35
CA LEU A 28 -6.70 -3.09 9.68
C LEU A 28 -6.85 -4.23 8.66
N VAL A 29 -8.09 -4.57 8.28
CA VAL A 29 -8.36 -5.60 7.26
C VAL A 29 -7.73 -5.22 5.93
N LEU A 30 -7.89 -3.97 5.48
CA LEU A 30 -7.28 -3.50 4.24
C LEU A 30 -5.74 -3.56 4.29
N THR A 31 -5.15 -3.16 5.42
CA THR A 31 -3.70 -3.25 5.62
C THR A 31 -3.21 -4.70 5.57
N LEU A 32 -3.93 -5.62 6.20
CA LEU A 32 -3.59 -7.06 6.17
C LEU A 32 -3.72 -7.64 4.76
N VAL A 33 -4.79 -7.31 4.03
CA VAL A 33 -4.98 -7.75 2.64
C VAL A 33 -3.87 -7.20 1.74
N PHE A 34 -3.52 -5.93 1.90
CA PHE A 34 -2.44 -5.30 1.13
C PHE A 34 -1.08 -5.95 1.43
N ASN A 35 -0.75 -6.18 2.71
CA ASN A 35 0.46 -6.88 3.09
C ASN A 35 0.48 -8.33 2.58
N TYR A 36 -0.67 -9.01 2.58
CA TYR A 36 -0.77 -10.37 2.04
C TYR A 36 -0.51 -10.39 0.52
N ILE A 37 -1.06 -9.44 -0.23
CA ILE A 37 -0.80 -9.30 -1.68
C ILE A 37 0.68 -9.01 -1.93
N LEU A 38 1.28 -8.08 -1.17
CA LEU A 38 2.72 -7.79 -1.26
C LEU A 38 3.57 -9.03 -0.95
N ALA A 39 3.21 -9.80 0.08
CA ALA A 39 3.92 -11.03 0.41
C ALA A 39 3.82 -12.09 -0.68
N MET A 40 2.69 -12.19 -1.38
CA MET A 40 2.53 -13.10 -2.52
C MET A 40 3.34 -12.67 -3.74
N THR A 41 3.51 -11.37 -3.96
CA THR A 41 4.30 -10.84 -5.08
C THR A 41 5.80 -10.81 -4.77
N SER A 42 6.19 -10.84 -3.50
CA SER A 42 7.58 -10.81 -3.03
C SER A 42 8.14 -12.23 -2.81
N GLY A 43 7.86 -13.15 -3.71
CA GLY A 43 8.10 -14.60 -3.59
C GLY A 43 9.58 -15.04 -3.47
N GLY A 44 10.51 -14.16 -3.12
CA GLY A 44 11.92 -14.49 -2.90
C GLY A 44 12.67 -13.34 -2.23
N LYS A 45 13.85 -13.63 -1.72
CA LYS A 45 14.75 -12.60 -1.19
C LYS A 45 15.71 -12.16 -2.26
N SER A 46 15.77 -10.84 -2.49
CA SER A 46 16.66 -10.25 -3.49
C SER A 46 17.80 -9.52 -2.78
N PHE A 47 19.02 -9.74 -3.24
CA PHE A 47 20.24 -9.13 -2.71
C PHE A 47 21.02 -8.46 -3.82
N GLU A 48 21.43 -7.24 -3.58
CA GLU A 48 22.33 -6.53 -4.46
C GLU A 48 23.75 -7.03 -4.29
N ILE A 49 24.41 -7.32 -5.41
CA ILE A 49 25.82 -7.69 -5.46
C ILE A 49 26.53 -6.85 -6.52
N THR A 50 27.84 -6.77 -6.44
CA THR A 50 28.61 -6.07 -7.49
C THR A 50 28.64 -6.89 -8.77
N TYR A 51 28.83 -6.22 -9.92
CA TYR A 51 28.98 -6.88 -11.21
C TYR A 51 30.15 -7.88 -11.20
N SER A 52 31.27 -7.53 -10.55
CA SER A 52 32.40 -8.43 -10.41
C SER A 52 32.08 -9.69 -9.61
N GLN A 53 31.30 -9.56 -8.53
CA GLN A 53 30.83 -10.71 -7.77
C GLN A 53 29.93 -11.61 -8.62
N MET A 54 29.06 -11.03 -9.42
CA MET A 54 28.22 -11.76 -10.35
C MET A 54 29.03 -12.58 -11.33
N MET A 55 30.05 -11.96 -11.94
CA MET A 55 30.97 -12.64 -12.88
C MET A 55 31.74 -13.79 -12.21
N ASN A 56 32.22 -13.59 -10.99
CA ASN A 56 32.91 -14.65 -10.23
C ASN A 56 31.96 -15.83 -9.93
N LEU A 57 30.70 -15.54 -9.53
CA LEU A 57 29.73 -16.60 -9.27
C LEU A 57 29.37 -17.40 -10.54
N VAL A 58 29.39 -16.77 -11.71
CA VAL A 58 29.24 -17.48 -12.99
C VAL A 58 30.44 -18.40 -13.22
N GLN A 59 31.67 -17.90 -13.02
CA GLN A 59 32.91 -18.70 -13.18
C GLN A 59 33.00 -19.88 -12.20
N GLU A 60 32.37 -19.75 -11.04
CA GLU A 60 32.33 -20.80 -10.01
C GLU A 60 31.15 -21.77 -10.20
N ASP A 61 30.41 -21.69 -11.30
CA ASP A 61 29.21 -22.49 -11.61
C ASP A 61 28.11 -22.37 -10.54
N GLN A 62 28.07 -21.22 -9.82
CA GLN A 62 27.09 -20.98 -8.76
C GLN A 62 25.80 -20.35 -9.25
N ILE A 63 25.68 -20.02 -10.53
CA ILE A 63 24.50 -19.40 -11.14
C ILE A 63 23.84 -20.37 -12.10
N LYS A 64 22.55 -20.58 -11.90
CA LYS A 64 21.70 -21.41 -12.77
C LYS A 64 21.12 -20.64 -13.94
N LYS A 65 20.65 -19.41 -13.66
CA LYS A 65 19.94 -18.60 -14.65
C LYS A 65 20.20 -17.11 -14.42
N ILE A 66 20.30 -16.36 -15.52
CA ILE A 66 20.36 -14.89 -15.51
C ILE A 66 19.23 -14.31 -16.38
N GLU A 67 18.52 -13.31 -15.86
CA GLU A 67 17.55 -12.53 -16.59
C GLU A 67 17.97 -11.06 -16.67
N LEU A 68 18.05 -10.51 -17.88
CA LEU A 68 18.24 -9.08 -18.09
C LEU A 68 16.89 -8.40 -18.21
N LYS A 69 16.55 -7.54 -17.25
CA LYS A 69 15.29 -6.81 -17.22
C LYS A 69 15.53 -5.35 -16.82
N ASP A 70 15.10 -4.43 -17.67
CA ASP A 70 15.22 -2.98 -17.41
C ASP A 70 16.65 -2.50 -17.09
N GLY A 71 17.67 -3.11 -17.69
CA GLY A 71 19.07 -2.77 -17.43
C GLY A 71 19.65 -3.35 -16.14
N VAL A 72 18.95 -4.27 -15.50
CA VAL A 72 19.38 -4.99 -14.31
C VAL A 72 19.50 -6.47 -14.63
N LEU A 73 20.60 -7.09 -14.22
CA LEU A 73 20.80 -8.53 -14.27
C LEU A 73 20.27 -9.15 -12.98
N TYR A 74 19.35 -10.08 -13.13
CA TYR A 74 18.81 -10.90 -12.04
C TYR A 74 19.33 -12.31 -12.19
N ALA A 75 20.10 -12.77 -11.23
CA ALA A 75 20.66 -14.11 -11.23
C ALA A 75 19.98 -14.98 -10.19
N THR A 76 19.62 -16.18 -10.61
CA THR A 76 19.13 -17.23 -9.73
C THR A 76 20.27 -18.21 -9.47
N PRO A 77 20.78 -18.33 -8.24
CA PRO A 77 21.82 -19.28 -7.90
C PRO A 77 21.36 -20.73 -8.04
N VAL A 78 22.33 -21.64 -8.08
CA VAL A 78 22.07 -23.09 -8.00
C VAL A 78 21.47 -23.48 -6.64
N ASP A 79 20.74 -24.57 -6.59
CA ASP A 79 20.14 -25.07 -5.34
C ASP A 79 21.24 -25.42 -4.32
N GLY A 80 21.03 -25.00 -3.07
CA GLY A 80 22.01 -25.15 -2.00
C GLY A 80 23.01 -24.01 -1.86
N TYR A 81 23.05 -23.07 -2.80
CA TYR A 81 23.88 -21.87 -2.66
C TYR A 81 23.50 -21.09 -1.40
N THR A 82 24.51 -20.59 -0.69
CA THR A 82 24.33 -19.82 0.54
C THR A 82 24.83 -18.39 0.38
N TYR A 83 23.97 -17.44 0.63
CA TYR A 83 24.33 -16.02 0.66
C TYR A 83 24.33 -15.52 2.12
N THR A 84 25.45 -14.95 2.53
CA THR A 84 25.58 -14.34 3.87
C THR A 84 25.54 -12.82 3.74
N GLN A 85 24.51 -12.25 4.27
CA GLN A 85 24.35 -10.80 4.35
C GLN A 85 25.05 -10.28 5.60
N GLU A 86 26.08 -9.46 5.41
CA GLU A 86 26.72 -8.73 6.51
C GLU A 86 25.74 -7.69 7.08
N SER A 87 25.65 -7.60 8.39
CA SER A 87 24.84 -6.59 9.05
C SER A 87 25.61 -5.27 9.13
N SER A 88 25.01 -4.18 8.66
CA SER A 88 25.53 -2.83 8.87
C SER A 88 25.63 -2.42 10.35
N ASN A 89 24.97 -3.16 11.23
CA ASN A 89 25.00 -2.93 12.67
C ASN A 89 25.95 -3.92 13.33
N LYS A 90 27.04 -3.43 13.94
CA LYS A 90 28.04 -4.23 14.65
C LYS A 90 27.50 -5.19 15.72
N ASN A 91 26.26 -5.00 16.15
CA ASN A 91 25.59 -5.83 17.19
C ASN A 91 24.63 -6.89 16.64
N GLN A 92 24.48 -7.00 15.32
CA GLN A 92 23.66 -8.04 14.72
C GLN A 92 24.53 -9.08 14.03
N GLN A 93 24.22 -10.35 14.32
CA GLN A 93 24.88 -11.47 13.66
C GLN A 93 24.57 -11.48 12.16
N PRO A 94 25.53 -11.84 11.29
CA PRO A 94 25.30 -12.00 9.87
C PRO A 94 24.19 -13.03 9.63
N ARG A 95 23.33 -12.74 8.65
CA ARG A 95 22.22 -13.63 8.30
C ARG A 95 22.58 -14.42 7.07
N THR A 96 22.51 -15.72 7.15
CA THR A 96 22.73 -16.64 6.04
C THR A 96 21.41 -17.07 5.43
N TYR A 97 21.31 -17.05 4.14
CA TYR A 97 20.16 -17.47 3.35
C TYR A 97 20.60 -18.59 2.41
N THR A 98 19.82 -19.65 2.34
CA THR A 98 20.11 -20.79 1.45
C THR A 98 19.10 -20.83 0.33
N GLN A 99 19.60 -20.93 -0.90
CA GLN A 99 18.78 -21.11 -2.08
C GLN A 99 18.04 -22.43 -2.04
N SER A 100 16.73 -22.39 -2.19
CA SER A 100 15.88 -23.56 -2.35
C SER A 100 14.59 -23.20 -3.09
N GLU A 101 13.90 -24.20 -3.60
CA GLU A 101 12.60 -24.00 -4.28
C GLU A 101 11.56 -23.30 -3.40
N LYS A 102 11.59 -23.55 -2.08
CA LYS A 102 10.67 -22.92 -1.13
C LYS A 102 11.09 -21.52 -0.70
N ASN A 103 12.38 -21.22 -0.74
CA ASN A 103 12.96 -19.93 -0.36
C ASN A 103 13.91 -19.47 -1.47
N PRO A 104 13.41 -19.01 -2.60
CA PRO A 104 14.26 -18.59 -3.70
C PRO A 104 15.06 -17.34 -3.33
N ILE A 105 16.33 -17.32 -3.75
CA ILE A 105 17.23 -16.18 -3.65
C ILE A 105 17.42 -15.62 -5.06
N THR A 106 17.34 -14.32 -5.19
CA THR A 106 17.69 -13.60 -6.42
C THR A 106 18.83 -12.64 -6.11
N LEU A 107 19.94 -12.79 -6.82
CA LEU A 107 21.04 -11.84 -6.77
C LEU A 107 20.85 -10.85 -7.92
N TYR A 108 21.03 -9.55 -7.68
CA TYR A 108 20.88 -8.59 -8.77
C TYR A 108 22.01 -7.58 -8.80
N THR A 109 22.31 -7.11 -10.00
CA THR A 109 23.30 -6.06 -10.25
C THR A 109 22.93 -5.27 -11.49
N THR A 110 23.43 -4.04 -11.61
CA THR A 110 23.25 -3.26 -12.84
C THR A 110 24.04 -3.89 -13.97
N TYR A 111 23.40 -4.03 -15.15
CA TYR A 111 24.10 -4.49 -16.35
C TYR A 111 25.14 -3.47 -16.79
N LEU A 112 26.37 -3.92 -16.90
CA LEU A 112 27.43 -3.17 -17.58
C LEU A 112 27.57 -3.72 -18.99
N THR A 113 27.80 -2.81 -19.97
CA THR A 113 28.04 -3.23 -21.35
C THR A 113 29.39 -3.96 -21.44
N ASP A 114 29.37 -5.25 -21.16
CA ASP A 114 30.54 -6.12 -21.20
C ASP A 114 30.35 -7.21 -22.24
N THR A 115 31.19 -7.19 -23.27
CA THR A 115 31.16 -8.16 -24.36
C THR A 115 31.55 -9.58 -23.94
N ARG A 116 32.18 -9.74 -22.77
CA ARG A 116 32.59 -11.02 -22.22
C ARG A 116 31.48 -11.79 -21.54
N LEU A 117 30.38 -11.10 -21.15
CA LEU A 117 29.30 -11.71 -20.37
C LEU A 117 28.67 -12.89 -21.11
N LEU A 118 28.22 -12.69 -22.36
CA LEU A 118 27.54 -13.75 -23.10
C LEU A 118 28.43 -14.97 -23.36
N PRO A 119 29.69 -14.80 -23.87
CA PRO A 119 30.60 -15.95 -24.00
C PRO A 119 30.82 -16.70 -22.68
N LEU A 120 30.92 -16.00 -21.56
CA LEU A 120 31.11 -16.62 -20.25
C LEU A 120 29.88 -17.41 -19.84
N LEU A 121 28.68 -16.90 -20.07
CA LEU A 121 27.42 -17.60 -19.75
C LEU A 121 27.28 -18.88 -20.60
N ASP A 122 27.66 -18.82 -21.89
CA ASP A 122 27.65 -19.97 -22.79
C ASP A 122 28.66 -21.03 -22.36
N GLU A 123 29.87 -20.62 -21.97
CA GLU A 123 30.97 -21.51 -21.51
C GLU A 123 30.54 -22.27 -20.24
N HIS A 124 29.85 -21.60 -19.29
CA HIS A 124 29.40 -22.20 -18.03
C HIS A 124 27.98 -22.77 -18.10
N GLY A 125 27.36 -22.78 -19.29
CA GLY A 125 26.02 -23.37 -19.48
C GLY A 125 24.91 -22.67 -18.69
N VAL A 126 25.10 -21.41 -18.36
CA VAL A 126 24.09 -20.61 -17.61
C VAL A 126 22.95 -20.24 -18.56
N GLU A 127 21.73 -20.55 -18.17
CA GLU A 127 20.55 -20.11 -18.92
C GLU A 127 20.40 -18.58 -18.83
N TYR A 128 20.28 -17.91 -19.97
CA TYR A 128 20.04 -16.46 -19.95
C TYR A 128 18.88 -16.07 -20.83
N SER A 129 18.15 -15.02 -20.40
CA SER A 129 16.99 -14.50 -21.11
C SER A 129 16.83 -13.00 -20.88
N SER A 130 16.20 -12.34 -21.84
CA SER A 130 15.77 -10.97 -21.71
C SER A 130 14.27 -10.89 -21.98
N PRO A 131 13.43 -11.07 -20.96
CA PRO A 131 12.00 -11.09 -21.14
C PRO A 131 11.48 -9.75 -21.62
N VAL A 132 10.77 -9.76 -22.75
CA VAL A 132 10.06 -8.58 -23.24
C VAL A 132 8.80 -8.37 -22.41
N LYS A 133 8.62 -7.17 -21.86
CA LYS A 133 7.37 -6.83 -21.17
C LYS A 133 6.19 -6.95 -22.12
N SER A 134 5.30 -7.87 -21.84
CA SER A 134 4.03 -7.95 -22.55
C SER A 134 3.18 -6.72 -22.24
N SER A 135 2.44 -6.20 -23.24
CA SER A 135 1.49 -5.10 -23.02
C SER A 135 0.49 -5.39 -21.90
N TRP A 136 0.13 -6.67 -21.71
CA TRP A 136 -0.73 -7.11 -20.62
C TRP A 136 -0.07 -7.01 -19.25
N SER A 137 1.24 -7.25 -19.13
CA SER A 137 1.94 -7.10 -17.85
C SER A 137 2.03 -5.63 -17.46
N VAL A 138 2.25 -4.75 -18.43
CA VAL A 138 2.25 -3.29 -18.19
C VAL A 138 0.88 -2.81 -17.71
N LEU A 139 -0.20 -3.29 -18.34
CA LEU A 139 -1.56 -2.98 -17.88
C LEU A 139 -1.83 -3.53 -16.48
N GLY A 140 -1.35 -4.73 -16.18
CA GLY A 140 -1.43 -5.33 -14.85
C GLY A 140 -0.70 -4.49 -13.79
N ASP A 141 0.51 -4.06 -14.09
CA ASP A 141 1.31 -3.18 -13.21
C ASP A 141 0.59 -1.87 -12.94
N ILE A 142 0.01 -1.22 -13.98
CA ILE A 142 -0.76 0.01 -13.85
C ILE A 142 -2.01 -0.22 -12.98
N LEU A 143 -2.73 -1.31 -13.21
CA LEU A 143 -3.94 -1.64 -12.47
C LEU A 143 -3.65 -1.84 -10.98
N VAL A 144 -2.61 -2.60 -10.66
CA VAL A 144 -2.24 -2.90 -9.26
C VAL A 144 -1.62 -1.69 -8.58
N MET A 145 -0.75 -0.94 -9.26
CA MET A 145 0.02 0.13 -8.66
C MET A 145 -0.75 1.44 -8.53
N TYR A 146 -1.69 1.72 -9.44
CA TYR A 146 -2.42 2.99 -9.48
C TYR A 146 -3.91 2.84 -9.28
N ILE A 147 -4.56 1.93 -10.03
CA ILE A 147 -6.03 1.81 -10.01
C ILE A 147 -6.52 1.18 -8.70
N LEU A 148 -5.86 0.14 -8.23
CA LEU A 148 -6.26 -0.55 -7.00
C LEU A 148 -6.20 0.37 -5.76
N PRO A 149 -5.10 1.11 -5.49
CA PRO A 149 -5.06 2.08 -4.38
C PRO A 149 -6.10 3.19 -4.54
N MET A 150 -6.33 3.67 -5.78
CA MET A 150 -7.33 4.70 -6.05
C MET A 150 -8.75 4.20 -5.72
N LEU A 151 -9.11 2.98 -6.13
CA LEU A 151 -10.40 2.38 -5.79
C LEU A 151 -10.57 2.15 -4.29
N LEU A 152 -9.50 1.72 -3.60
CA LEU A 152 -9.52 1.54 -2.16
C LEU A 152 -9.75 2.86 -1.42
N THR A 153 -9.04 3.93 -1.81
CA THR A 153 -9.22 5.25 -1.20
C THR A 153 -10.59 5.82 -1.50
N MET A 154 -11.09 5.69 -2.73
CA MET A 154 -12.43 6.13 -3.10
C MET A 154 -13.51 5.35 -2.33
N GLY A 155 -13.36 4.03 -2.20
CA GLY A 155 -14.24 3.19 -1.39
C GLY A 155 -14.26 3.61 0.08
N LEU A 156 -13.10 3.93 0.64
CA LEU A 156 -12.96 4.42 2.01
C LEU A 156 -13.68 5.76 2.19
N ILE A 157 -13.50 6.70 1.26
CA ILE A 157 -14.18 8.01 1.30
C ILE A 157 -15.70 7.83 1.26
N VAL A 158 -16.23 6.99 0.36
CA VAL A 158 -17.66 6.71 0.27
C VAL A 158 -18.17 6.08 1.56
N LEU A 159 -17.40 5.18 2.16
CA LEU A 159 -17.75 4.54 3.44
C LEU A 159 -17.78 5.55 4.59
N VAL A 160 -16.77 6.42 4.68
CA VAL A 160 -16.74 7.52 5.66
C VAL A 160 -17.93 8.45 5.46
N MET A 161 -18.23 8.85 4.22
CA MET A 161 -19.40 9.68 3.92
C MET A 161 -20.71 9.01 4.36
N ARG A 162 -20.89 7.71 4.13
CA ARG A 162 -22.06 6.97 4.59
C ARG A 162 -22.20 6.94 6.12
N ILE A 163 -21.09 6.76 6.84
CA ILE A 163 -21.10 6.74 8.31
C ILE A 163 -21.43 8.11 8.87
N VAL A 164 -20.80 9.16 8.33
CA VAL A 164 -21.05 10.56 8.73
C VAL A 164 -22.51 10.97 8.42
N SER A 165 -23.03 10.59 7.25
CA SER A 165 -24.39 10.88 6.82
C SER A 165 -25.44 10.18 7.70
N LYS A 166 -25.19 8.93 8.12
CA LYS A 166 -26.08 8.16 9.01
C LYS A 166 -26.16 8.72 10.43
N ASN A 167 -25.12 9.41 10.89
CA ASN A 167 -25.03 9.97 12.25
C ASN A 167 -25.55 11.42 12.36
N GLY A 168 -26.26 11.93 11.34
CA GLY A 168 -26.85 13.27 11.36
C GLY A 168 -25.86 14.43 11.14
N GLY A 169 -24.59 14.10 10.82
CA GLY A 169 -23.53 15.07 10.48
C GLY A 169 -23.17 15.00 9.01
N GLY A 170 -24.14 14.90 8.10
CA GLY A 170 -23.88 14.86 6.66
C GLY A 170 -23.19 16.15 6.20
N ILE A 171 -22.45 16.04 5.09
CA ILE A 171 -21.85 17.17 4.33
C ILE A 171 -22.87 18.30 4.06
N GLY A 172 -24.17 18.04 4.22
CA GLY A 172 -25.22 19.05 4.31
C GLY A 172 -25.02 20.11 5.40
N GLY A 173 -24.22 19.81 6.44
CA GLY A 173 -23.83 20.80 7.47
C GLY A 173 -22.88 21.88 6.93
N ILE A 174 -22.04 21.58 5.94
CA ILE A 174 -21.13 22.56 5.33
C ILE A 174 -21.92 23.51 4.39
N GLY A 175 -22.97 23.01 3.73
CA GLY A 175 -23.87 23.85 2.92
C GLY A 175 -24.83 24.71 3.73
N ASN A 176 -24.96 24.46 5.06
CA ASN A 176 -25.86 25.21 5.94
C ASN A 176 -25.18 26.36 6.71
N VAL A 177 -23.86 26.51 6.56
CA VAL A 177 -23.07 27.58 7.21
C VAL A 177 -23.47 28.99 6.72
N GLY A 178 -24.23 29.08 5.61
CA GLY A 178 -24.73 30.35 5.09
C GLY A 178 -26.24 30.61 5.35
N LYS A 179 -26.95 29.67 5.94
CA LYS A 179 -28.36 29.91 6.30
C LYS A 179 -28.44 30.58 7.68
N SER A 180 -28.46 31.91 7.65
CA SER A 180 -28.82 32.71 8.80
C SER A 180 -30.22 32.33 9.28
N ASN A 181 -30.32 31.79 10.48
CA ASN A 181 -31.61 31.61 11.19
C ASN A 181 -32.11 32.95 11.75
N ALA A 182 -31.94 34.03 11.03
CA ALA A 182 -32.48 35.31 11.41
C ALA A 182 -34.02 35.20 11.37
N LYS A 183 -34.61 35.17 12.55
CA LYS A 183 -36.09 35.36 12.69
C LYS A 183 -36.35 36.83 12.42
N VAL A 184 -36.86 37.12 11.23
CA VAL A 184 -37.35 38.46 10.93
C VAL A 184 -38.63 38.65 11.76
N TYR A 185 -38.55 39.40 12.83
CA TYR A 185 -39.72 39.91 13.53
C TYR A 185 -40.27 41.07 12.72
N MET A 186 -41.24 40.81 11.86
CA MET A 186 -42.04 41.88 11.29
C MET A 186 -43.13 42.22 12.32
N GLU A 187 -43.03 43.36 12.93
CA GLU A 187 -44.09 43.99 13.70
C GLU A 187 -45.25 44.31 12.76
N LYS A 188 -46.36 43.59 12.92
CA LYS A 188 -47.46 43.59 11.96
C LYS A 188 -48.33 44.85 11.92
N SER A 189 -48.18 45.77 12.88
CA SER A 189 -48.80 47.10 12.84
C SER A 189 -48.15 48.02 13.89
N THR A 190 -47.72 49.16 13.48
CA THR A 190 -47.55 50.32 14.35
C THR A 190 -48.93 50.84 14.64
N GLY A 191 -49.50 50.55 15.78
CA GLY A 191 -50.88 50.89 16.14
C GLY A 191 -51.17 52.41 16.20
N VAL A 192 -50.51 53.24 15.44
CA VAL A 192 -50.72 54.69 15.32
C VAL A 192 -51.52 55.01 14.08
N THR A 193 -52.72 55.44 14.25
CA THR A 193 -53.62 55.91 13.18
C THR A 193 -53.65 57.42 13.17
N PHE A 194 -53.84 58.02 11.96
CA PHE A 194 -53.98 59.47 11.76
C PHE A 194 -55.12 60.14 12.54
N ARG A 195 -55.80 59.38 13.44
CA ARG A 195 -56.83 59.90 14.29
C ARG A 195 -56.30 60.37 15.67
N ASP A 196 -55.05 60.13 15.94
CA ASP A 196 -54.40 60.40 17.24
C ASP A 196 -53.49 61.65 17.18
N VAL A 197 -53.68 62.51 16.12
CA VAL A 197 -53.01 63.81 15.97
C VAL A 197 -54.06 64.87 15.94
#